data_0a5065f654e8199329973ef22c923204
#
_entry.id   0a5065f654e8199329973ef22c923204
#
_cell.length_a   1.000
_cell.length_b   1.000
_cell.length_c   1.000
_cell.angle_alpha   90.00
_cell.angle_beta   90.00
_cell.angle_gamma   90.00
#
_symmetry.space_group_name_H-M   'P 1'
#
loop_
_entity.id
_entity.type
_entity.pdbx_description
1 polymer ?
#
loop_
_entity_poly.entity_id
_entity_poly.type
_entity_poly.pdbx_seq_one_letter_code
_entity_poly.pdbx_strand_id
1 'polypeptide(L)'
;MALVWGAVAPGSAQAALQYPPMDLNAHCVQRYGSGAFATLTANNAYGWSCYKNGQYLGMDLNQACQTQHTNGFQAAYRNFNDAYSWYCQLRANYTSQKGQVHSLFVWKGQYVALRTPDTTTCDVNRIAMLVDGFDRGYQFYSDVTGRTPSLFRHYQNLDSMAVLPSGYVTGCASASDPACGEIAQTGIEFKYDLYNANICTEAAMSLHNQVGFYELGRNFWFYSGQLSSTNSNYAHAMTTGYAVLMRFLSMEYTGLAVSSNHATLHTNVKKLVDTYASATVACGTAGATSTPTPSNSSLCYKHDWTNTLLANQGLNSLGTTDLFASFVMRLKRVHNWAFVFQLWRKVGALSSVTSPYSSADNFVLAASRAANVNLSDVFADAWRWPLSSSVRITLQNEFGNPVSTAPYLVPEPP
;
A
#
# COMPACT_ATOMS: atom_id res chain seq x y z
N MET A 1 -12.05 -34.47 3.29
CA MET A 1 -10.72 -34.45 2.66
C MET A 1 -10.18 -33.04 2.83
N ALA A 2 -9.35 -32.81 3.86
CA ALA A 2 -8.83 -31.49 4.20
C ALA A 2 -7.60 -31.21 3.31
N LEU A 3 -7.73 -30.26 2.37
CA LEU A 3 -6.61 -29.72 1.63
C LEU A 3 -5.78 -28.84 2.58
N VAL A 4 -4.68 -29.39 3.06
CA VAL A 4 -3.64 -28.63 3.75
C VAL A 4 -2.94 -27.78 2.68
N TRP A 5 -3.29 -26.50 2.62
CA TRP A 5 -2.51 -25.50 1.92
C TRP A 5 -1.25 -25.24 2.74
N GLY A 6 -0.18 -25.92 2.39
CA GLY A 6 1.14 -25.57 2.89
C GLY A 6 1.44 -24.14 2.46
N ALA A 7 1.70 -23.27 3.41
CA ALA A 7 2.26 -21.95 3.14
C ALA A 7 3.64 -22.16 2.48
N VAL A 8 3.67 -22.08 1.16
CA VAL A 8 4.91 -21.86 0.42
C VAL A 8 5.32 -20.44 0.76
N ALA A 9 6.31 -20.31 1.64
CA ALA A 9 7.00 -19.03 1.79
C ALA A 9 7.46 -18.61 0.38
N PRO A 10 7.06 -17.44 -0.14
CA PRO A 10 7.61 -16.96 -1.38
C PRO A 10 9.11 -16.82 -1.18
N GLY A 11 9.88 -17.69 -1.84
CA GLY A 11 11.31 -17.52 -1.92
C GLY A 11 11.56 -16.11 -2.45
N SER A 12 12.31 -15.32 -1.72
CA SER A 12 12.73 -13.98 -2.10
C SER A 12 13.59 -14.07 -3.37
N ALA A 13 12.95 -14.10 -4.53
CA ALA A 13 13.58 -13.68 -5.74
C ALA A 13 13.68 -12.15 -5.63
N GLN A 14 14.68 -11.68 -4.91
CA GLN A 14 15.10 -10.29 -4.95
C GLN A 14 15.36 -10.01 -6.41
N ALA A 15 14.42 -9.30 -7.08
CA ALA A 15 14.62 -8.80 -8.40
C ALA A 15 15.80 -7.82 -8.29
N ALA A 16 17.01 -8.33 -8.52
CA ALA A 16 18.20 -7.52 -8.54
C ALA A 16 17.93 -6.44 -9.58
N LEU A 17 17.83 -5.19 -9.13
CA LEU A 17 17.74 -4.04 -10.02
C LEU A 17 18.90 -4.19 -11.02
N GLN A 18 18.60 -4.64 -12.23
CA GLN A 18 19.61 -4.88 -13.24
C GLN A 18 20.03 -3.52 -13.79
N TYR A 19 21.11 -3.00 -13.23
CA TYR A 19 21.83 -1.90 -13.85
C TYR A 19 22.81 -2.51 -14.84
N PRO A 20 22.63 -2.28 -16.13
CA PRO A 20 23.57 -2.82 -17.10
C PRO A 20 24.95 -2.23 -16.82
N PRO A 21 25.99 -3.07 -16.78
CA PRO A 21 27.36 -2.61 -16.56
C PRO A 21 27.80 -1.73 -17.73
N MET A 22 28.73 -0.83 -17.46
CA MET A 22 29.34 0.03 -18.47
C MET A 22 30.65 -0.58 -18.93
N ASP A 23 30.78 -0.86 -20.22
CA ASP A 23 32.06 -1.26 -20.83
C ASP A 23 32.88 -0.02 -21.25
N LEU A 24 33.77 0.40 -20.37
CA LEU A 24 34.60 1.58 -20.57
C LEU A 24 35.63 1.38 -21.71
N ASN A 25 36.13 0.14 -21.93
CA ASN A 25 37.03 -0.15 -23.02
C ASN A 25 36.32 -0.04 -24.37
N ALA A 26 35.14 -0.61 -24.51
CA ALA A 26 34.33 -0.48 -25.72
C ALA A 26 34.01 1.00 -26.01
N HIS A 27 33.71 1.82 -25.00
CA HIS A 27 33.53 3.27 -25.19
C HIS A 27 34.78 3.96 -25.72
N CYS A 28 35.95 3.69 -25.15
CA CYS A 28 37.21 4.27 -25.62
C CYS A 28 37.52 3.88 -27.07
N VAL A 29 37.35 2.61 -27.44
CA VAL A 29 37.53 2.13 -28.82
C VAL A 29 36.53 2.80 -29.75
N GLN A 30 35.27 2.92 -29.36
CA GLN A 30 34.24 3.55 -30.19
C GLN A 30 34.54 5.04 -30.44
N ARG A 31 34.99 5.77 -29.41
CA ARG A 31 35.21 7.20 -29.50
C ARG A 31 36.53 7.59 -30.16
N TYR A 32 37.60 6.84 -29.91
CA TYR A 32 38.96 7.18 -30.34
C TYR A 32 39.59 6.18 -31.33
N GLY A 33 38.85 5.13 -31.67
CA GLY A 33 39.28 4.11 -32.59
C GLY A 33 40.16 3.01 -31.99
N SER A 34 40.52 2.02 -32.82
CA SER A 34 41.30 0.86 -32.40
C SER A 34 42.58 1.24 -31.65
N GLY A 35 42.93 0.47 -30.63
CA GLY A 35 44.08 0.70 -29.76
C GLY A 35 43.82 1.67 -28.58
N ALA A 36 42.64 2.31 -28.52
CA ALA A 36 42.26 3.05 -27.31
C ALA A 36 41.73 2.09 -26.23
N PHE A 37 41.97 2.35 -24.97
CA PHE A 37 41.50 1.57 -23.84
C PHE A 37 41.24 2.46 -22.61
N ALA A 38 40.40 1.99 -21.70
CA ALA A 38 40.14 2.66 -20.46
C ALA A 38 41.27 2.46 -19.45
N THR A 39 41.68 3.51 -18.77
CA THR A 39 42.72 3.46 -17.75
C THR A 39 42.32 4.30 -16.54
N LEU A 40 42.73 3.86 -15.36
CA LEU A 40 42.45 4.54 -14.13
C LEU A 40 43.58 5.51 -13.76
N THR A 41 43.29 6.78 -13.67
CA THR A 41 44.24 7.85 -13.30
C THR A 41 44.13 8.28 -11.85
N ALA A 42 42.97 8.02 -11.20
CA ALA A 42 42.72 8.26 -9.79
C ALA A 42 41.71 7.25 -9.23
N ASN A 43 41.86 6.82 -7.99
CA ASN A 43 40.95 5.85 -7.36
C ASN A 43 39.68 6.54 -6.80
N ASN A 44 38.92 7.17 -7.70
CA ASN A 44 37.60 7.73 -7.39
C ASN A 44 36.69 7.66 -8.62
N ALA A 45 35.43 7.98 -8.47
CA ALA A 45 34.43 7.87 -9.54
C ALA A 45 34.83 8.62 -10.84
N TYR A 46 35.56 9.72 -10.74
CA TYR A 46 36.01 10.51 -11.91
C TYR A 46 37.43 10.18 -12.38
N GLY A 47 38.05 9.13 -11.85
CA GLY A 47 39.41 8.74 -12.17
C GLY A 47 39.61 8.04 -13.51
N TRP A 48 38.56 7.74 -14.25
CA TRP A 48 38.66 7.05 -15.55
C TRP A 48 38.98 7.99 -16.70
N SER A 49 39.89 7.57 -17.57
CA SER A 49 40.24 8.22 -18.82
C SER A 49 40.42 7.19 -19.92
N CYS A 50 40.27 7.58 -21.18
CA CYS A 50 40.76 6.79 -22.30
C CYS A 50 42.24 7.05 -22.51
N TYR A 51 42.97 6.04 -22.88
CA TYR A 51 44.42 6.15 -23.22
C TYR A 51 44.66 5.64 -24.63
N LYS A 52 45.40 6.42 -25.42
CA LYS A 52 45.82 6.04 -26.76
C LYS A 52 47.12 6.75 -27.14
N ASN A 53 48.06 6.03 -27.76
CA ASN A 53 49.33 6.58 -28.32
C ASN A 53 50.10 7.47 -27.32
N GLY A 54 50.17 7.09 -26.06
CA GLY A 54 50.89 7.87 -25.04
C GLY A 54 50.11 9.02 -24.41
N GLN A 55 48.84 9.23 -24.78
CA GLN A 55 48.04 10.36 -24.31
C GLN A 55 46.78 9.92 -23.53
N TYR A 56 46.46 10.64 -22.48
CA TYR A 56 45.20 10.53 -21.78
C TYR A 56 44.15 11.40 -22.46
N LEU A 57 43.03 10.79 -22.75
CA LEU A 57 41.90 11.40 -23.45
C LEU A 57 40.65 11.40 -22.57
N GLY A 58 39.76 12.36 -22.77
CA GLY A 58 38.54 12.49 -21.96
C GLY A 58 37.61 11.28 -22.14
N MET A 59 36.93 10.92 -21.05
CA MET A 59 35.89 9.87 -21.02
C MET A 59 34.53 10.50 -20.74
N ASP A 60 33.55 10.25 -21.62
CA ASP A 60 32.17 10.67 -21.44
C ASP A 60 31.33 9.46 -21.05
N LEU A 61 31.11 9.31 -19.75
CA LEU A 61 30.38 8.18 -19.19
C LEU A 61 28.89 8.19 -19.56
N ASN A 62 28.28 9.38 -19.72
CA ASN A 62 26.89 9.48 -20.20
C ASN A 62 26.77 8.96 -21.63
N GLN A 63 27.71 9.35 -22.52
CA GLN A 63 27.76 8.84 -23.86
C GLN A 63 28.00 7.32 -23.88
N ALA A 64 28.86 6.80 -23.00
CA ALA A 64 29.06 5.35 -22.86
C ALA A 64 27.74 4.61 -22.55
N CYS A 65 26.96 5.10 -21.60
CA CYS A 65 25.65 4.52 -21.28
C CYS A 65 24.66 4.59 -22.47
N GLN A 66 24.57 5.74 -23.12
CA GLN A 66 23.61 5.94 -24.22
C GLN A 66 23.93 5.08 -25.45
N THR A 67 25.21 4.89 -25.74
CA THR A 67 25.63 4.08 -26.91
C THR A 67 25.58 2.58 -26.68
N GLN A 68 25.82 2.14 -25.44
CA GLN A 68 25.79 0.71 -25.08
C GLN A 68 24.41 0.17 -24.78
N HIS A 69 23.48 1.02 -24.33
CA HIS A 69 22.15 0.57 -23.91
C HIS A 69 21.04 1.19 -24.76
N THR A 70 20.66 2.41 -24.54
CA THR A 70 19.71 3.17 -25.39
C THR A 70 19.71 4.65 -24.96
N ASN A 71 19.13 5.51 -25.79
CA ASN A 71 18.82 6.88 -25.39
C ASN A 71 17.96 6.89 -24.14
N GLY A 72 18.34 7.67 -23.14
CA GLY A 72 17.67 7.77 -21.84
C GLY A 72 18.48 7.20 -20.69
N PHE A 73 19.50 6.35 -20.96
CA PHE A 73 20.44 5.97 -19.91
C PHE A 73 21.48 7.07 -19.66
N GLN A 74 21.78 7.29 -18.40
CA GLN A 74 22.81 8.22 -17.92
C GLN A 74 23.74 7.51 -16.95
N ALA A 75 24.99 7.93 -16.90
CA ALA A 75 25.95 7.41 -15.97
C ALA A 75 25.64 7.87 -14.54
N ALA A 76 25.69 6.94 -13.59
CA ALA A 76 25.58 7.18 -12.17
C ALA A 76 26.63 6.32 -11.45
N TYR A 77 27.02 6.72 -10.24
CA TYR A 77 27.95 5.94 -9.40
C TYR A 77 27.36 5.72 -8.01
N ARG A 78 27.73 4.61 -7.37
CA ARG A 78 27.27 4.24 -6.03
C ARG A 78 28.12 4.89 -4.91
N ASN A 79 29.41 5.06 -5.18
CA ASN A 79 30.38 5.58 -4.22
C ASN A 79 31.42 6.44 -4.94
N PHE A 80 31.56 7.70 -4.51
CA PHE A 80 32.55 8.61 -5.11
C PHE A 80 33.98 8.09 -4.96
N ASN A 81 34.31 7.44 -3.84
CA ASN A 81 35.64 6.93 -3.55
C ASN A 81 35.94 5.55 -4.19
N ASP A 82 35.05 5.05 -5.05
CA ASP A 82 35.21 3.79 -5.77
C ASP A 82 35.05 4.02 -7.28
N ALA A 83 36.15 3.94 -8.02
CA ALA A 83 36.18 4.11 -9.44
C ALA A 83 35.35 3.06 -10.21
N TYR A 84 35.11 1.89 -9.62
CA TYR A 84 34.36 0.79 -10.23
C TYR A 84 32.87 0.81 -9.90
N SER A 85 32.40 1.82 -9.18
CA SER A 85 31.00 1.93 -8.73
C SER A 85 30.04 2.48 -9.80
N TRP A 86 30.51 2.80 -11.00
CA TRP A 86 29.71 3.31 -12.10
C TRP A 86 28.74 2.28 -12.66
N TYR A 87 27.55 2.74 -13.04
CA TYR A 87 26.52 1.97 -13.72
C TYR A 87 25.68 2.89 -14.61
N CYS A 88 24.92 2.31 -15.54
CA CYS A 88 23.99 3.06 -16.37
C CYS A 88 22.59 3.09 -15.74
N GLN A 89 22.05 4.28 -15.55
CA GLN A 89 20.74 4.52 -14.92
C GLN A 89 19.77 5.06 -15.96
N LEU A 90 18.61 4.41 -16.08
CA LEU A 90 17.56 4.87 -16.99
C LEU A 90 16.86 6.11 -16.42
N ARG A 91 16.65 7.12 -17.27
CA ARG A 91 15.79 8.27 -17.02
C ARG A 91 14.63 8.30 -18.01
N ALA A 92 13.49 8.75 -17.53
CA ALA A 92 12.33 8.96 -18.37
C ALA A 92 11.45 10.11 -17.83
N ASN A 93 10.73 10.75 -18.75
CA ASN A 93 9.78 11.80 -18.40
C ASN A 93 8.57 11.22 -17.66
N TYR A 94 8.13 11.93 -16.63
CA TYR A 94 6.92 11.69 -15.87
C TYR A 94 6.07 12.97 -15.86
N THR A 95 4.81 12.86 -16.21
CA THR A 95 3.87 13.98 -16.13
C THR A 95 3.09 13.87 -14.81
N SER A 96 3.27 14.85 -13.94
CA SER A 96 2.59 14.89 -12.63
C SER A 96 1.09 15.14 -12.77
N GLN A 97 0.36 14.98 -11.67
CA GLN A 97 -1.07 15.33 -11.61
C GLN A 97 -1.34 16.80 -11.98
N LYS A 98 -0.39 17.69 -11.71
CA LYS A 98 -0.46 19.11 -12.13
C LYS A 98 -0.08 19.36 -13.60
N GLY A 99 0.20 18.33 -14.38
CA GLY A 99 0.59 18.46 -15.79
C GLY A 99 2.05 18.88 -16.00
N GLN A 100 2.87 18.95 -14.96
CA GLN A 100 4.29 19.28 -15.08
C GLN A 100 5.10 18.05 -15.47
N VAL A 101 6.05 18.21 -16.36
CA VAL A 101 6.94 17.15 -16.81
C VAL A 101 8.24 17.17 -16.00
N HIS A 102 8.57 16.01 -15.42
CA HIS A 102 9.78 15.78 -14.63
C HIS A 102 10.61 14.68 -15.26
N SER A 103 11.91 14.91 -15.43
CA SER A 103 12.86 13.87 -15.83
C SER A 103 13.35 13.14 -14.58
N LEU A 104 12.97 11.88 -14.40
CA LEU A 104 13.23 11.09 -13.19
C LEU A 104 14.00 9.83 -13.51
N PHE A 105 14.87 9.38 -12.62
CA PHE A 105 15.43 8.03 -12.64
C PHE A 105 14.32 6.99 -12.48
N VAL A 106 14.44 5.87 -13.19
CA VAL A 106 13.46 4.78 -13.18
C VAL A 106 14.07 3.54 -12.57
N TRP A 107 13.48 3.06 -11.50
CA TRP A 107 13.86 1.86 -10.75
C TRP A 107 12.75 0.82 -10.92
N LYS A 108 13.01 -0.15 -11.81
CA LYS A 108 11.99 -1.13 -12.19
C LYS A 108 11.94 -2.29 -11.22
N GLY A 109 10.75 -2.59 -10.74
CA GLY A 109 10.39 -3.88 -10.17
C GLY A 109 9.66 -4.76 -11.18
N GLN A 110 8.92 -5.72 -10.68
CA GLN A 110 8.07 -6.60 -11.47
C GLN A 110 6.71 -5.94 -11.78
N TYR A 111 6.16 -5.20 -10.84
CA TYR A 111 4.82 -4.58 -10.91
C TYR A 111 4.87 -3.06 -10.77
N VAL A 112 5.88 -2.53 -10.09
CA VAL A 112 6.02 -1.09 -9.85
C VAL A 112 7.27 -0.52 -10.52
N ALA A 113 7.24 0.78 -10.80
CA ALA A 113 8.40 1.57 -11.19
C ALA A 113 8.53 2.75 -10.24
N LEU A 114 9.44 2.66 -9.27
CA LEU A 114 9.78 3.80 -8.43
C LEU A 114 10.59 4.81 -9.26
N ARG A 115 10.21 6.08 -9.20
CA ARG A 115 10.80 7.14 -10.01
C ARG A 115 11.29 8.26 -9.11
N THR A 116 12.60 8.51 -9.13
CA THR A 116 13.22 9.45 -8.18
C THR A 116 13.97 10.58 -8.89
N PRO A 117 14.05 11.77 -8.29
CA PRO A 117 15.01 12.81 -8.73
C PRO A 117 16.44 12.42 -8.35
N ASP A 118 17.43 13.14 -8.89
CA ASP A 118 18.87 12.94 -8.64
C ASP A 118 19.27 13.16 -7.18
N THR A 119 18.48 13.98 -6.47
CA THR A 119 18.79 14.48 -5.13
C THR A 119 18.24 13.61 -4.01
N THR A 120 17.69 12.41 -4.31
CA THR A 120 17.20 11.53 -3.25
C THR A 120 18.31 11.12 -2.28
N THR A 121 17.98 11.03 -1.01
CA THR A 121 18.89 10.55 0.04
C THR A 121 18.97 9.01 0.13
N CYS A 122 18.09 8.31 -0.58
CA CYS A 122 18.15 6.85 -0.71
C CYS A 122 19.28 6.43 -1.62
N ASP A 123 20.16 5.57 -1.13
CA ASP A 123 21.12 4.86 -1.98
C ASP A 123 20.45 3.74 -2.78
N VAL A 124 21.19 3.17 -3.74
CA VAL A 124 20.70 2.13 -4.65
C VAL A 124 20.16 0.90 -3.92
N ASN A 125 20.80 0.47 -2.84
CA ASN A 125 20.38 -0.73 -2.11
C ASN A 125 19.07 -0.50 -1.35
N ARG A 126 18.90 0.69 -0.78
CA ARG A 126 17.64 1.10 -0.13
C ARG A 126 16.51 1.20 -1.14
N ILE A 127 16.78 1.79 -2.31
CA ILE A 127 15.80 1.85 -3.41
C ILE A 127 15.42 0.45 -3.87
N ALA A 128 16.38 -0.47 -4.02
CA ALA A 128 16.11 -1.86 -4.37
C ALA A 128 15.18 -2.54 -3.36
N MET A 129 15.46 -2.36 -2.07
CA MET A 129 14.62 -2.87 -0.99
C MET A 129 13.20 -2.29 -1.03
N LEU A 130 13.06 -0.99 -1.28
CA LEU A 130 11.75 -0.33 -1.39
C LEU A 130 10.94 -0.89 -2.58
N VAL A 131 11.58 -1.03 -3.75
CA VAL A 131 10.94 -1.58 -4.95
C VAL A 131 10.48 -3.02 -4.73
N ASP A 132 11.33 -3.88 -4.12
CA ASP A 132 10.96 -5.25 -3.76
C ASP A 132 9.75 -5.27 -2.79
N GLY A 133 9.76 -4.40 -1.78
CA GLY A 133 8.65 -4.28 -0.83
C GLY A 133 7.35 -3.87 -1.52
N PHE A 134 7.39 -2.88 -2.40
CA PHE A 134 6.23 -2.43 -3.16
C PHE A 134 5.72 -3.47 -4.15
N ASP A 135 6.60 -4.20 -4.83
CA ASP A 135 6.23 -5.32 -5.71
C ASP A 135 5.49 -6.42 -4.94
N ARG A 136 5.99 -6.81 -3.76
CA ARG A 136 5.32 -7.78 -2.89
C ARG A 136 3.97 -7.26 -2.41
N GLY A 137 3.89 -5.98 -2.05
CA GLY A 137 2.62 -5.32 -1.72
C GLY A 137 1.63 -5.36 -2.88
N TYR A 138 2.06 -4.95 -4.07
CA TYR A 138 1.23 -4.98 -5.29
C TYR A 138 0.70 -6.38 -5.59
N GLN A 139 1.57 -7.40 -5.53
CA GLN A 139 1.16 -8.79 -5.73
C GLN A 139 0.10 -9.23 -4.72
N PHE A 140 0.31 -8.92 -3.43
CA PHE A 140 -0.69 -9.20 -2.40
C PHE A 140 -2.04 -8.56 -2.70
N TYR A 141 -2.06 -7.26 -3.08
CA TYR A 141 -3.31 -6.58 -3.45
C TYR A 141 -3.99 -7.23 -4.65
N SER A 142 -3.23 -7.59 -5.68
CA SER A 142 -3.74 -8.28 -6.87
C SER A 142 -4.35 -9.64 -6.50
N ASP A 143 -3.68 -10.42 -5.66
CA ASP A 143 -4.14 -11.74 -5.23
C ASP A 143 -5.41 -11.66 -4.39
N VAL A 144 -5.49 -10.71 -3.47
CA VAL A 144 -6.65 -10.52 -2.57
C VAL A 144 -7.87 -10.01 -3.34
N THR A 145 -7.68 -9.05 -4.26
CA THR A 145 -8.78 -8.46 -5.02
C THR A 145 -9.17 -9.28 -6.24
N GLY A 146 -8.24 -10.07 -6.79
CA GLY A 146 -8.39 -10.74 -8.09
C GLY A 146 -8.43 -9.77 -9.27
N ARG A 147 -7.91 -8.55 -9.10
CA ARG A 147 -7.93 -7.46 -10.09
C ARG A 147 -6.60 -6.71 -10.08
N THR A 148 -6.35 -5.97 -11.16
CA THR A 148 -5.25 -5.00 -11.26
C THR A 148 -5.80 -3.62 -11.59
N PRO A 149 -5.17 -2.53 -11.12
CA PRO A 149 -5.55 -1.16 -11.46
C PRO A 149 -5.49 -0.93 -12.97
N SER A 150 -6.37 -0.10 -13.50
CA SER A 150 -6.28 0.34 -14.89
C SER A 150 -5.06 1.26 -15.07
N LEU A 151 -4.41 1.14 -16.22
CA LEU A 151 -3.21 1.92 -16.51
C LEU A 151 -3.57 3.40 -16.72
N PHE A 152 -3.02 4.28 -15.88
CA PHE A 152 -3.17 5.73 -15.99
C PHE A 152 -1.79 6.39 -15.96
N ARG A 153 -1.19 6.61 -14.78
CA ARG A 153 0.21 7.02 -14.68
C ARG A 153 1.07 5.78 -14.49
N HIS A 154 1.66 5.33 -15.57
CA HIS A 154 2.42 4.09 -15.61
C HIS A 154 3.75 4.25 -16.34
N TYR A 155 4.65 3.31 -16.15
CA TYR A 155 5.87 3.18 -16.91
C TYR A 155 5.97 1.77 -17.52
N GLN A 156 5.82 1.64 -18.85
CA GLN A 156 5.86 0.34 -19.53
C GLN A 156 4.95 -0.72 -18.88
N ASN A 157 3.71 -0.35 -18.56
CA ASN A 157 2.71 -1.17 -17.85
C ASN A 157 2.99 -1.43 -16.34
N LEU A 158 4.06 -0.86 -15.78
CA LEU A 158 4.30 -0.87 -14.34
C LEU A 158 3.62 0.32 -13.67
N ASP A 159 3.12 0.13 -12.45
CA ASP A 159 2.57 1.22 -11.65
C ASP A 159 3.67 2.24 -11.31
N SER A 160 3.50 3.50 -11.70
CA SER A 160 4.49 4.55 -11.43
C SER A 160 4.32 5.13 -10.04
N MET A 161 5.38 5.02 -9.22
CA MET A 161 5.49 5.62 -7.90
C MET A 161 6.53 6.75 -7.98
N ALA A 162 6.08 8.00 -8.20
CA ALA A 162 6.95 9.13 -8.53
C ALA A 162 7.21 10.03 -7.32
N VAL A 163 8.49 10.31 -7.06
CA VAL A 163 8.93 11.28 -6.04
C VAL A 163 9.10 12.64 -6.68
N LEU A 164 8.30 13.61 -6.27
CA LEU A 164 8.22 14.94 -6.88
C LEU A 164 8.47 16.04 -5.85
N PRO A 165 8.97 17.23 -6.26
CA PRO A 165 9.03 18.39 -5.38
C PRO A 165 7.66 18.66 -4.77
N SER A 166 7.61 19.01 -3.49
CA SER A 166 6.37 19.08 -2.70
C SER A 166 5.29 19.98 -3.30
N GLY A 167 5.66 21.04 -4.03
CA GLY A 167 4.73 21.91 -4.73
C GLY A 167 3.98 21.29 -5.92
N TYR A 168 4.40 20.12 -6.39
CA TYR A 168 3.82 19.45 -7.57
C TYR A 168 2.93 18.24 -7.21
N VAL A 169 2.99 17.77 -5.98
CA VAL A 169 2.11 16.71 -5.50
C VAL A 169 0.80 17.33 -5.03
N THR A 170 -0.23 17.23 -5.89
CA THR A 170 -1.55 17.78 -5.57
C THR A 170 -2.63 16.89 -6.06
N GLY A 171 -3.50 16.47 -5.65
CA GLY A 171 -4.62 15.59 -6.03
C GLY A 171 -5.15 14.88 -4.81
N CYS A 172 -4.42 14.92 -3.72
CA CYS A 172 -4.87 14.48 -2.42
C CYS A 172 -5.69 15.59 -1.73
N ALA A 173 -6.52 15.20 -0.79
CA ALA A 173 -7.50 16.10 -0.16
C ALA A 173 -6.87 17.24 0.65
N SER A 174 -5.59 17.14 1.00
CA SER A 174 -4.90 18.12 1.85
C SER A 174 -3.46 18.41 1.38
N ALA A 175 -3.04 19.66 1.52
CA ALA A 175 -1.64 20.06 1.31
C ALA A 175 -0.67 19.36 2.30
N SER A 176 -1.15 18.82 3.41
CA SER A 176 -0.36 18.08 4.38
C SER A 176 -0.18 16.59 4.02
N ASP A 177 -0.95 16.06 3.06
CA ASP A 177 -0.84 14.65 2.68
C ASP A 177 0.57 14.33 2.17
N PRO A 178 1.20 13.22 2.62
CA PRO A 178 2.58 12.89 2.26
C PRO A 178 2.72 12.33 0.84
N ALA A 179 1.64 11.75 0.32
CA ALA A 179 1.57 11.11 -0.98
C ALA A 179 0.15 11.13 -1.52
N CYS A 180 -0.02 10.73 -2.77
CA CYS A 180 -1.32 10.61 -3.42
C CYS A 180 -1.34 9.47 -4.43
N GLY A 181 -2.18 8.46 -4.19
CA GLY A 181 -2.50 7.38 -5.12
C GLY A 181 -3.83 7.61 -5.83
N GLU A 182 -3.91 7.23 -7.08
CA GLU A 182 -5.14 7.25 -7.87
C GLU A 182 -6.14 6.19 -7.38
N ILE A 183 -7.42 6.41 -7.62
CA ILE A 183 -8.47 5.43 -7.26
C ILE A 183 -8.69 4.47 -8.42
N ALA A 184 -8.52 3.17 -8.17
CA ALA A 184 -8.69 2.08 -9.15
C ALA A 184 -7.81 2.18 -10.40
N GLN A 185 -6.79 3.03 -10.36
CA GLN A 185 -5.86 3.29 -11.45
C GLN A 185 -4.43 3.32 -10.93
N THR A 186 -3.45 3.06 -11.82
CA THR A 186 -2.04 3.18 -11.48
C THR A 186 -1.63 4.64 -11.33
N GLY A 187 -0.63 4.89 -10.50
CA GLY A 187 0.00 6.19 -10.28
C GLY A 187 -0.05 6.62 -8.82
N ILE A 188 1.14 6.79 -8.27
CA ILE A 188 1.34 7.31 -6.91
C ILE A 188 2.37 8.43 -7.00
N GLU A 189 2.09 9.56 -6.35
CA GLU A 189 3.03 10.67 -6.22
C GLU A 189 3.41 10.87 -4.75
N PHE A 190 4.71 10.84 -4.45
CA PHE A 190 5.27 11.15 -3.14
C PHE A 190 5.82 12.57 -3.12
N LYS A 191 5.58 13.30 -2.04
CA LYS A 191 6.31 14.54 -1.78
C LYS A 191 7.76 14.25 -1.45
N TYR A 192 8.68 14.93 -2.13
CA TYR A 192 10.12 14.76 -2.00
C TYR A 192 10.61 14.85 -0.54
N ASP A 193 10.16 15.88 0.18
CA ASP A 193 10.61 16.10 1.56
C ASP A 193 10.20 14.94 2.47
N LEU A 194 8.96 14.47 2.33
CA LEU A 194 8.46 13.33 3.12
C LEU A 194 9.06 11.99 2.69
N TYR A 195 9.33 11.83 1.39
CA TYR A 195 10.02 10.65 0.89
C TYR A 195 11.42 10.52 1.53
N ASN A 196 12.20 11.60 1.51
CA ASN A 196 13.55 11.59 2.10
C ASN A 196 13.52 11.50 3.63
N ALA A 197 12.67 12.31 4.31
CA ALA A 197 12.65 12.37 5.77
C ALA A 197 12.10 11.09 6.42
N ASN A 198 11.16 10.40 5.75
CA ASN A 198 10.49 9.23 6.33
C ASN A 198 10.85 7.94 5.60
N ILE A 199 10.55 7.83 4.28
CA ILE A 199 10.70 6.58 3.55
C ILE A 199 12.18 6.18 3.46
N CYS A 200 13.07 7.10 3.05
CA CYS A 200 14.51 6.82 2.97
C CYS A 200 15.15 6.64 4.34
N THR A 201 14.68 7.37 5.35
CA THR A 201 15.19 7.22 6.72
C THR A 201 14.85 5.85 7.30
N GLU A 202 13.60 5.38 7.14
CA GLU A 202 13.23 4.03 7.56
C GLU A 202 13.94 2.97 6.72
N ALA A 203 14.09 3.18 5.40
CA ALA A 203 14.86 2.28 4.53
C ALA A 203 16.33 2.17 4.94
N ALA A 204 16.93 3.24 5.50
CA ALA A 204 18.28 3.20 6.06
C ALA A 204 18.43 2.25 7.25
N MET A 205 17.33 1.97 7.94
CA MET A 205 17.22 1.01 9.04
C MET A 205 16.70 -0.36 8.59
N SER A 206 16.63 -0.61 7.28
CA SER A 206 16.02 -1.80 6.68
C SER A 206 14.52 -1.97 7.02
N LEU A 207 13.81 -0.85 7.21
CA LEU A 207 12.38 -0.82 7.51
C LEU A 207 11.59 -0.27 6.32
N HIS A 208 10.33 -0.69 6.20
CA HIS A 208 9.42 -0.21 5.16
C HIS A 208 8.41 0.79 5.75
N ASN A 209 8.29 1.93 5.10
CA ASN A 209 7.30 2.95 5.45
C ASN A 209 5.93 2.57 4.89
N GLN A 210 4.90 2.77 5.70
CA GLN A 210 3.53 2.36 5.39
C GLN A 210 2.81 3.22 4.33
N VAL A 211 3.32 4.42 4.02
CA VAL A 211 2.63 5.37 3.13
C VAL A 211 2.46 4.82 1.73
N GLY A 212 3.49 4.21 1.14
CA GLY A 212 3.40 3.63 -0.20
C GLY A 212 2.38 2.50 -0.28
N PHE A 213 2.26 1.68 0.78
CA PHE A 213 1.27 0.60 0.85
C PHE A 213 -0.15 1.13 1.03
N TYR A 214 -0.33 2.22 1.76
CA TYR A 214 -1.62 2.90 1.85
C TYR A 214 -2.07 3.43 0.48
N GLU A 215 -1.19 4.06 -0.27
CA GLU A 215 -1.51 4.59 -1.60
C GLU A 215 -1.75 3.48 -2.64
N LEU A 216 -1.00 2.37 -2.57
CA LEU A 216 -1.34 1.15 -3.32
C LEU A 216 -2.76 0.66 -2.98
N GLY A 217 -3.19 0.72 -1.72
CA GLY A 217 -4.56 0.44 -1.34
C GLY A 217 -5.58 1.28 -2.11
N ARG A 218 -5.29 2.56 -2.35
CA ARG A 218 -6.16 3.43 -3.17
C ARG A 218 -6.19 2.96 -4.62
N ASN A 219 -5.06 2.59 -5.21
CA ASN A 219 -5.01 2.05 -6.58
C ASN A 219 -5.85 0.78 -6.73
N PHE A 220 -5.99 -0.02 -5.67
CA PHE A 220 -6.78 -1.26 -5.65
C PHE A 220 -8.20 -1.11 -5.08
N TRP A 221 -8.72 0.12 -4.94
CA TRP A 221 -10.10 0.35 -4.53
C TRP A 221 -11.06 0.27 -5.73
N PHE A 222 -11.74 -0.86 -5.90
CA PHE A 222 -12.67 -1.14 -7.01
C PHE A 222 -14.15 -1.19 -6.58
N TYR A 223 -14.46 -0.83 -5.35
CA TYR A 223 -15.71 -1.19 -4.69
C TYR A 223 -16.66 -0.01 -4.46
N SER A 224 -16.42 1.11 -5.15
CA SER A 224 -17.27 2.30 -5.02
C SER A 224 -18.74 2.02 -5.33
N GLY A 225 -19.01 1.18 -6.32
CA GLY A 225 -20.40 0.78 -6.64
C GLY A 225 -21.06 -0.02 -5.53
N GLN A 226 -20.33 -0.90 -4.86
CA GLN A 226 -20.87 -1.84 -3.87
C GLN A 226 -20.87 -1.29 -2.43
N LEU A 227 -19.97 -0.37 -2.11
CA LEU A 227 -19.75 0.10 -0.74
C LEU A 227 -19.82 1.61 -0.56
N SER A 228 -19.70 2.41 -1.62
CA SER A 228 -19.92 3.85 -1.53
C SER A 228 -21.40 4.18 -1.50
N SER A 229 -21.73 5.29 -0.86
CA SER A 229 -23.08 5.78 -0.78
C SER A 229 -23.11 7.29 -1.03
N THR A 230 -24.30 7.88 -1.06
CA THR A 230 -24.50 9.34 -1.12
C THR A 230 -24.04 10.06 0.17
N ASN A 231 -23.83 9.35 1.26
CA ASN A 231 -23.25 9.90 2.49
C ASN A 231 -21.72 9.94 2.37
N SER A 232 -21.16 11.15 2.23
CA SER A 232 -19.72 11.35 2.04
C SER A 232 -18.86 10.86 3.21
N ASN A 233 -19.33 10.99 4.44
CA ASN A 233 -18.63 10.53 5.65
C ASN A 233 -18.51 9.01 5.67
N TYR A 234 -19.59 8.32 5.38
CA TYR A 234 -19.59 6.86 5.32
C TYR A 234 -18.78 6.34 4.13
N ALA A 235 -18.93 6.96 2.95
CA ALA A 235 -18.12 6.64 1.78
C ALA A 235 -16.62 6.80 2.06
N HIS A 236 -16.24 7.85 2.78
CA HIS A 236 -14.85 8.05 3.24
C HIS A 236 -14.41 6.93 4.20
N ALA A 237 -15.23 6.58 5.19
CA ALA A 237 -14.92 5.49 6.12
C ALA A 237 -14.65 4.16 5.38
N MET A 238 -15.40 3.86 4.32
CA MET A 238 -15.22 2.64 3.52
C MET A 238 -13.97 2.73 2.62
N THR A 239 -13.87 3.77 1.78
CA THR A 239 -12.79 3.92 0.78
C THR A 239 -11.43 4.07 1.43
N THR A 240 -11.31 5.00 2.37
CA THR A 240 -10.07 5.26 3.09
C THR A 240 -9.78 4.16 4.11
N GLY A 241 -10.82 3.62 4.76
CA GLY A 241 -10.68 2.50 5.68
C GLY A 241 -10.19 1.22 5.01
N TYR A 242 -10.55 0.99 3.74
CA TYR A 242 -9.94 -0.08 2.94
C TYR A 242 -8.43 0.15 2.76
N ALA A 243 -8.00 1.35 2.38
CA ALA A 243 -6.58 1.66 2.22
C ALA A 243 -5.80 1.52 3.54
N VAL A 244 -6.41 1.97 4.67
CA VAL A 244 -5.87 1.77 6.02
C VAL A 244 -5.73 0.28 6.36
N LEU A 245 -6.76 -0.52 6.13
CA LEU A 245 -6.73 -1.96 6.35
C LEU A 245 -5.63 -2.63 5.52
N MET A 246 -5.65 -2.35 4.23
CA MET A 246 -4.82 -3.07 3.27
C MET A 246 -3.33 -2.78 3.45
N ARG A 247 -2.93 -1.56 3.89
CA ARG A 247 -1.53 -1.28 4.23
C ARG A 247 -1.02 -2.22 5.34
N PHE A 248 -1.82 -2.42 6.39
CA PHE A 248 -1.44 -3.32 7.50
C PHE A 248 -1.40 -4.78 7.04
N LEU A 249 -2.42 -5.21 6.31
CA LEU A 249 -2.52 -6.60 5.86
C LEU A 249 -1.42 -6.97 4.87
N SER A 250 -1.09 -6.08 3.92
CA SER A 250 -0.02 -6.33 2.95
C SER A 250 1.34 -6.44 3.62
N MET A 251 1.67 -5.52 4.52
CA MET A 251 2.95 -5.53 5.24
C MET A 251 3.07 -6.73 6.19
N GLU A 252 1.97 -7.12 6.86
CA GLU A 252 1.93 -8.31 7.72
C GLU A 252 2.11 -9.60 6.90
N TYR A 253 1.33 -9.76 5.81
CA TYR A 253 1.35 -10.96 4.98
C TYR A 253 2.69 -11.18 4.30
N THR A 254 3.30 -10.11 3.80
CA THR A 254 4.59 -10.17 3.11
C THR A 254 5.79 -10.18 4.06
N GLY A 255 5.57 -10.08 5.37
CA GLY A 255 6.62 -10.15 6.39
C GLY A 255 7.62 -8.98 6.30
N LEU A 256 7.15 -7.78 5.92
CA LEU A 256 8.00 -6.60 5.84
C LEU A 256 8.35 -6.09 7.23
N ALA A 257 9.63 -5.79 7.46
CA ALA A 257 10.06 -5.12 8.68
C ALA A 257 9.53 -3.68 8.71
N VAL A 258 8.95 -3.27 9.85
CA VAL A 258 8.30 -1.97 10.04
C VAL A 258 8.82 -1.27 11.29
N SER A 259 8.66 0.06 11.35
CA SER A 259 9.04 0.84 12.52
C SER A 259 8.17 0.50 13.75
N SER A 260 8.69 0.75 14.94
CA SER A 260 7.95 0.59 16.20
C SER A 260 6.68 1.43 16.25
N ASN A 261 6.72 2.63 15.66
CA ASN A 261 5.55 3.51 15.56
C ASN A 261 4.45 2.86 14.71
N HIS A 262 4.80 2.24 13.58
CA HIS A 262 3.84 1.52 12.74
C HIS A 262 3.27 0.29 13.47
N ALA A 263 4.12 -0.48 14.16
CA ALA A 263 3.68 -1.63 14.95
C ALA A 263 2.72 -1.24 16.07
N THR A 264 3.01 -0.12 16.76
CA THR A 264 2.15 0.46 17.80
C THR A 264 0.81 0.91 17.21
N LEU A 265 0.83 1.63 16.08
CA LEU A 265 -0.40 2.04 15.39
C LEU A 265 -1.24 0.83 14.98
N HIS A 266 -0.63 -0.19 14.40
CA HIS A 266 -1.32 -1.44 14.02
C HIS A 266 -2.01 -2.10 15.22
N THR A 267 -1.31 -2.19 16.35
CA THR A 267 -1.86 -2.71 17.61
C THR A 267 -3.03 -1.87 18.10
N ASN A 268 -2.91 -0.54 18.08
CA ASN A 268 -3.98 0.37 18.51
C ASN A 268 -5.22 0.26 17.61
N VAL A 269 -5.02 0.15 16.29
CA VAL A 269 -6.13 -0.06 15.35
C VAL A 269 -6.84 -1.37 15.63
N LYS A 270 -6.15 -2.49 15.84
CA LYS A 270 -6.75 -3.79 16.17
C LYS A 270 -7.67 -3.70 17.41
N LYS A 271 -7.30 -2.89 18.40
CA LYS A 271 -8.04 -2.74 19.66
C LYS A 271 -9.27 -1.84 19.57
N LEU A 272 -9.50 -1.10 18.49
CA LEU A 272 -10.65 -0.20 18.38
C LEU A 272 -11.98 -0.93 18.46
N VAL A 273 -12.09 -2.12 17.87
CA VAL A 273 -13.31 -2.92 17.95
C VAL A 273 -13.60 -3.38 19.39
N ASP A 274 -12.59 -3.55 20.24
CA ASP A 274 -12.78 -3.86 21.67
C ASP A 274 -13.39 -2.68 22.40
N THR A 275 -12.84 -1.47 22.19
CA THR A 275 -13.41 -0.23 22.74
C THR A 275 -14.84 -0.03 22.25
N TYR A 276 -15.07 -0.23 20.95
CA TYR A 276 -16.40 -0.10 20.35
C TYR A 276 -17.41 -1.08 20.97
N ALA A 277 -17.03 -2.34 21.11
CA ALA A 277 -17.93 -3.40 21.57
C ALA A 277 -18.23 -3.31 23.08
N SER A 278 -17.25 -2.90 23.89
CA SER A 278 -17.32 -2.94 25.34
C SER A 278 -17.72 -1.60 26.01
N ALA A 279 -17.59 -0.46 25.32
CA ALA A 279 -17.89 0.84 25.91
C ALA A 279 -19.37 0.97 26.27
N THR A 280 -19.65 1.32 27.53
CA THR A 280 -20.99 1.47 28.06
C THR A 280 -21.17 2.79 28.81
N VAL A 281 -22.41 3.27 28.90
CA VAL A 281 -22.86 4.43 29.67
C VAL A 281 -24.20 4.12 30.27
N ALA A 282 -24.65 4.90 31.26
CA ALA A 282 -26.01 4.76 31.78
C ALA A 282 -27.05 4.93 30.67
N CYS A 283 -28.05 4.06 30.62
CA CYS A 283 -29.13 4.20 29.63
C CYS A 283 -29.83 5.55 29.82
N GLY A 284 -30.18 6.19 28.69
CA GLY A 284 -30.72 7.55 28.68
C GLY A 284 -29.67 8.68 28.68
N THR A 285 -28.37 8.36 28.81
CA THR A 285 -27.32 9.35 28.60
C THR A 285 -27.26 9.76 27.11
N ALA A 286 -27.02 11.04 26.85
CA ALA A 286 -26.83 11.52 25.48
C ALA A 286 -25.72 10.74 24.78
N GLY A 287 -25.98 10.22 23.58
CA GLY A 287 -25.08 9.39 22.80
C GLY A 287 -25.04 7.90 23.16
N ALA A 288 -25.85 7.46 24.16
CA ALA A 288 -26.07 6.04 24.42
C ALA A 288 -26.97 5.42 23.33
N THR A 289 -26.71 4.16 22.97
CA THR A 289 -27.65 3.41 22.14
C THR A 289 -28.87 3.00 22.95
N SER A 290 -29.96 2.69 22.26
CA SER A 290 -31.17 2.19 22.93
C SER A 290 -31.07 0.74 23.43
N THR A 291 -29.97 0.06 23.15
CA THR A 291 -29.77 -1.37 23.44
C THR A 291 -29.00 -1.54 24.74
N PRO A 292 -29.65 -2.08 25.80
CA PRO A 292 -28.97 -2.44 27.04
C PRO A 292 -27.88 -3.50 26.85
N THR A 293 -26.92 -3.53 27.78
CA THR A 293 -25.90 -4.58 27.77
C THR A 293 -26.49 -5.90 28.29
N PRO A 294 -26.00 -7.07 27.81
CA PRO A 294 -26.48 -8.36 28.28
C PRO A 294 -26.28 -8.61 29.78
N SER A 295 -25.30 -7.95 30.39
CA SER A 295 -24.93 -8.12 31.79
C SER A 295 -25.61 -7.13 32.74
N ASN A 296 -26.17 -6.01 32.22
CA ASN A 296 -26.78 -4.98 33.05
C ASN A 296 -27.78 -4.15 32.25
N SER A 297 -29.07 -4.24 32.61
CA SER A 297 -30.15 -3.50 31.93
C SER A 297 -30.14 -1.99 32.16
N SER A 298 -29.40 -1.48 33.16
CA SER A 298 -29.21 -0.04 33.39
C SER A 298 -28.07 0.58 32.60
N LEU A 299 -27.23 -0.24 31.97
CA LEU A 299 -26.12 0.19 31.12
C LEU A 299 -26.48 -0.03 29.66
N CYS A 300 -26.31 1.00 28.84
CA CYS A 300 -26.45 0.96 27.40
C CYS A 300 -25.07 1.09 26.74
N TYR A 301 -24.93 0.59 25.52
CA TYR A 301 -23.71 0.78 24.74
C TYR A 301 -23.53 2.26 24.37
N LYS A 302 -22.30 2.73 24.37
CA LYS A 302 -21.90 4.09 23.94
C LYS A 302 -21.80 4.23 22.44
N HIS A 303 -21.44 3.14 21.74
CA HIS A 303 -21.12 3.15 20.32
C HIS A 303 -22.00 2.19 19.53
N ASP A 304 -22.45 2.67 18.37
CA ASP A 304 -23.08 1.88 17.32
C ASP A 304 -22.59 2.38 15.94
N TRP A 305 -23.04 1.72 14.89
CA TRP A 305 -22.68 2.09 13.53
C TRP A 305 -23.13 3.53 13.17
N THR A 306 -24.28 3.97 13.68
CA THR A 306 -24.87 5.27 13.35
C THR A 306 -24.07 6.42 13.95
N ASN A 307 -23.67 6.30 15.22
CA ASN A 307 -22.92 7.35 15.91
C ASN A 307 -21.39 7.28 15.71
N THR A 308 -20.90 6.28 14.98
CA THR A 308 -19.47 6.14 14.63
C THR A 308 -19.24 6.20 13.11
N LEU A 309 -19.35 5.07 12.40
CA LEU A 309 -19.01 5.00 10.98
C LEU A 309 -19.86 5.94 10.12
N LEU A 310 -21.18 6.02 10.37
CA LEU A 310 -22.06 6.91 9.61
C LEU A 310 -21.84 8.39 9.98
N ALA A 311 -21.57 8.70 11.24
CA ALA A 311 -21.35 10.06 11.74
C ALA A 311 -19.91 10.56 11.57
N ASN A 312 -19.00 9.75 11.03
CA ASN A 312 -17.56 10.03 10.95
C ASN A 312 -16.92 10.33 12.33
N GLN A 313 -17.31 9.57 13.35
CA GLN A 313 -16.74 9.69 14.69
C GLN A 313 -15.78 8.52 14.95
N GLY A 314 -14.51 8.87 15.10
CA GLY A 314 -13.47 7.90 15.47
C GLY A 314 -13.48 7.59 16.98
N LEU A 315 -12.60 6.69 17.38
CA LEU A 315 -12.42 6.26 18.78
C LEU A 315 -10.96 6.37 19.18
N ASN A 316 -10.69 6.68 20.44
CA ASN A 316 -9.34 6.71 21.02
C ASN A 316 -8.33 7.55 20.20
N SER A 317 -8.76 8.71 19.72
CA SER A 317 -7.96 9.60 18.85
C SER A 317 -7.60 9.01 17.48
N LEU A 318 -8.20 7.89 17.07
CA LEU A 318 -8.10 7.31 15.74
C LEU A 318 -9.40 7.54 14.95
N GLY A 319 -9.29 7.54 13.62
CA GLY A 319 -10.40 7.86 12.72
C GLY A 319 -11.43 6.73 12.56
N THR A 320 -12.53 7.03 11.89
CA THR A 320 -13.53 6.03 11.46
C THR A 320 -12.94 5.03 10.47
N THR A 321 -11.96 5.45 9.69
CA THR A 321 -11.21 4.61 8.75
C THR A 321 -10.42 3.51 9.46
N ASP A 322 -9.82 3.84 10.60
CA ASP A 322 -9.14 2.89 11.48
C ASP A 322 -10.14 1.95 12.17
N LEU A 323 -11.29 2.49 12.59
CA LEU A 323 -12.36 1.67 13.17
C LEU A 323 -12.91 0.66 12.18
N PHE A 324 -13.16 1.05 10.91
CA PHE A 324 -13.55 0.11 9.87
C PHE A 324 -12.50 -1.00 9.68
N ALA A 325 -11.23 -0.63 9.59
CA ALA A 325 -10.13 -1.59 9.47
C ALA A 325 -10.10 -2.57 10.65
N SER A 326 -10.37 -2.10 11.86
CA SER A 326 -10.42 -2.91 13.09
C SER A 326 -11.44 -4.05 13.03
N PHE A 327 -12.66 -3.80 12.51
CA PHE A 327 -13.65 -4.85 12.32
C PHE A 327 -13.16 -5.95 11.39
N VAL A 328 -12.54 -5.59 10.27
CA VAL A 328 -12.04 -6.56 9.31
C VAL A 328 -10.84 -7.34 9.87
N MET A 329 -9.96 -6.69 10.62
CA MET A 329 -8.85 -7.36 11.32
C MET A 329 -9.36 -8.37 12.35
N ARG A 330 -10.46 -8.06 13.06
CA ARG A 330 -11.11 -9.01 13.97
C ARG A 330 -11.67 -10.23 13.21
N LEU A 331 -12.31 -10.03 12.06
CA LEU A 331 -12.78 -11.12 11.20
C LEU A 331 -11.61 -11.96 10.71
N LYS A 332 -10.52 -11.32 10.24
CA LYS A 332 -9.29 -12.03 9.86
C LYS A 332 -8.70 -12.85 10.99
N ARG A 333 -8.70 -12.34 12.23
CA ARG A 333 -8.21 -13.09 13.40
C ARG A 333 -9.02 -14.38 13.62
N VAL A 334 -10.34 -14.33 13.44
CA VAL A 334 -11.22 -15.50 13.64
C VAL A 334 -11.17 -16.47 12.45
N HIS A 335 -11.13 -15.94 11.22
CA HIS A 335 -11.26 -16.75 10.00
C HIS A 335 -9.96 -16.88 9.20
N ASN A 336 -8.85 -16.34 9.70
CA ASN A 336 -7.50 -16.36 9.12
C ASN A 336 -7.40 -15.68 7.73
N TRP A 337 -6.29 -15.93 7.02
CA TRP A 337 -6.00 -15.33 5.72
C TRP A 337 -6.96 -15.78 4.61
N ALA A 338 -7.53 -17.01 4.70
CA ALA A 338 -8.49 -17.47 3.71
C ALA A 338 -9.70 -16.52 3.59
N PHE A 339 -10.16 -15.96 4.70
CA PHE A 339 -11.18 -14.92 4.72
C PHE A 339 -10.76 -13.67 3.94
N VAL A 340 -9.55 -13.16 4.16
CA VAL A 340 -9.03 -11.95 3.50
C VAL A 340 -8.98 -12.13 1.98
N PHE A 341 -8.49 -13.28 1.50
CA PHE A 341 -8.41 -13.63 0.08
C PHE A 341 -9.77 -13.79 -0.61
N GLN A 342 -10.85 -13.93 0.16
CA GLN A 342 -12.20 -14.04 -0.38
C GLN A 342 -13.02 -12.76 -0.24
N LEU A 343 -12.82 -11.97 0.82
CA LEU A 343 -13.68 -10.85 1.17
C LEU A 343 -13.91 -9.88 0.01
N TRP A 344 -12.84 -9.35 -0.54
CA TRP A 344 -12.94 -8.31 -1.57
C TRP A 344 -13.45 -8.84 -2.91
N ARG A 345 -13.20 -10.10 -3.22
CA ARG A 345 -13.80 -10.80 -4.37
C ARG A 345 -15.32 -10.95 -4.19
N LYS A 346 -15.76 -11.27 -2.97
CA LYS A 346 -17.20 -11.37 -2.65
C LYS A 346 -17.87 -9.99 -2.70
N VAL A 347 -17.23 -8.93 -2.19
CA VAL A 347 -17.72 -7.55 -2.34
C VAL A 347 -17.89 -7.20 -3.82
N GLY A 348 -16.87 -7.45 -4.64
CA GLY A 348 -16.88 -7.11 -6.07
C GLY A 348 -17.94 -7.85 -6.90
N ALA A 349 -18.50 -8.96 -6.39
CA ALA A 349 -19.56 -9.73 -7.02
C ALA A 349 -20.98 -9.23 -6.68
N LEU A 350 -21.13 -8.25 -5.79
CA LEU A 350 -22.42 -7.71 -5.37
C LEU A 350 -22.90 -6.57 -6.28
N SER A 351 -24.20 -6.30 -6.25
CA SER A 351 -24.79 -5.19 -6.98
C SER A 351 -24.42 -3.84 -6.36
N SER A 352 -24.44 -2.81 -7.19
CA SER A 352 -24.24 -1.42 -6.74
C SER A 352 -25.36 -0.96 -5.81
N VAL A 353 -25.01 -0.12 -4.86
CA VAL A 353 -25.91 0.45 -3.85
C VAL A 353 -25.79 1.96 -3.79
N THR A 354 -26.82 2.62 -3.26
CA THR A 354 -26.87 4.10 -3.17
C THR A 354 -26.99 4.61 -1.74
N SER A 355 -27.34 3.75 -0.78
CA SER A 355 -27.50 4.15 0.62
C SER A 355 -26.42 3.57 1.52
N PRO A 356 -26.06 4.22 2.64
CA PRO A 356 -25.16 3.66 3.63
C PRO A 356 -25.64 2.32 4.20
N TYR A 357 -26.97 2.17 4.38
CA TYR A 357 -27.59 0.95 4.92
C TYR A 357 -27.43 -0.23 3.95
N SER A 358 -27.72 -0.04 2.67
CA SER A 358 -27.51 -1.10 1.65
C SER A 358 -26.05 -1.40 1.42
N SER A 359 -25.15 -0.44 1.65
CA SER A 359 -23.70 -0.68 1.66
C SER A 359 -23.27 -1.54 2.85
N ALA A 360 -23.80 -1.27 4.05
CA ALA A 360 -23.59 -2.12 5.20
C ALA A 360 -24.12 -3.54 4.99
N ASP A 361 -25.30 -3.69 4.41
CA ASP A 361 -25.88 -4.97 3.99
C ASP A 361 -24.96 -5.74 3.03
N ASN A 362 -24.45 -5.07 2.00
CA ASN A 362 -23.50 -5.67 1.06
C ASN A 362 -22.22 -6.13 1.77
N PHE A 363 -21.68 -5.31 2.68
CA PHE A 363 -20.48 -5.68 3.41
C PHE A 363 -20.70 -6.93 4.27
N VAL A 364 -21.83 -7.01 4.98
CA VAL A 364 -22.18 -8.16 5.84
C VAL A 364 -22.39 -9.44 4.99
N LEU A 365 -23.07 -9.32 3.84
CA LEU A 365 -23.21 -10.43 2.88
C LEU A 365 -21.87 -10.94 2.39
N ALA A 366 -21.00 -10.03 1.96
CA ALA A 366 -19.67 -10.37 1.46
C ALA A 366 -18.80 -11.02 2.56
N ALA A 367 -18.83 -10.45 3.77
CA ALA A 367 -18.07 -10.98 4.91
C ALA A 367 -18.56 -12.38 5.30
N SER A 368 -19.87 -12.62 5.35
CA SER A 368 -20.46 -13.93 5.65
C SER A 368 -20.07 -14.97 4.60
N ARG A 369 -20.14 -14.60 3.32
CA ARG A 369 -19.74 -15.47 2.19
C ARG A 369 -18.23 -15.74 2.18
N ALA A 370 -17.41 -14.77 2.57
CA ALA A 370 -15.96 -14.95 2.68
C ALA A 370 -15.57 -15.86 3.86
N ALA A 371 -16.28 -15.74 4.96
CA ALA A 371 -16.11 -16.59 6.14
C ALA A 371 -16.79 -17.96 6.00
N ASN A 372 -17.68 -18.12 5.01
CA ASN A 372 -18.53 -19.31 4.80
C ASN A 372 -19.40 -19.65 6.03
N VAL A 373 -19.93 -18.62 6.72
CA VAL A 373 -20.82 -18.76 7.88
C VAL A 373 -21.77 -17.56 7.95
N ASN A 374 -22.87 -17.70 8.68
CA ASN A 374 -23.83 -16.63 8.94
C ASN A 374 -23.30 -15.67 10.04
N LEU A 375 -22.81 -14.49 9.65
CA LEU A 375 -22.28 -13.47 10.55
C LEU A 375 -23.36 -12.44 10.98
N SER A 376 -24.65 -12.65 10.71
CA SER A 376 -25.68 -11.66 10.96
C SER A 376 -25.69 -11.15 12.40
N ASP A 377 -25.61 -12.03 13.41
CA ASP A 377 -25.64 -11.65 14.82
C ASP A 377 -24.33 -11.02 15.28
N VAL A 378 -23.19 -11.37 14.63
CA VAL A 378 -21.91 -10.70 14.89
C VAL A 378 -22.01 -9.22 14.52
N PHE A 379 -22.55 -8.91 13.35
CA PHE A 379 -22.68 -7.52 12.93
C PHE A 379 -23.81 -6.80 13.63
N ALA A 380 -25.01 -7.38 13.68
CA ALA A 380 -26.16 -6.68 14.20
C ALA A 380 -26.21 -6.64 15.73
N ASP A 381 -25.93 -7.74 16.41
CA ASP A 381 -26.10 -7.83 17.86
C ASP A 381 -24.80 -7.48 18.63
N ALA A 382 -23.64 -8.04 18.20
CA ALA A 382 -22.37 -7.75 18.87
C ALA A 382 -21.81 -6.38 18.48
N TRP A 383 -21.86 -6.01 17.20
CA TRP A 383 -21.29 -4.77 16.68
C TRP A 383 -22.33 -3.68 16.35
N ARG A 384 -23.61 -3.96 16.50
CA ARG A 384 -24.71 -2.99 16.34
C ARG A 384 -24.69 -2.26 14.99
N TRP A 385 -24.35 -3.03 13.92
CA TRP A 385 -24.47 -2.56 12.55
C TRP A 385 -25.92 -2.70 12.08
N PRO A 386 -26.43 -1.82 11.21
CA PRO A 386 -27.75 -1.98 10.63
C PRO A 386 -27.73 -3.19 9.69
N LEU A 387 -28.69 -4.05 9.82
CA LEU A 387 -28.84 -5.20 8.96
C LEU A 387 -30.30 -5.40 8.60
N SER A 388 -30.61 -5.37 7.30
CA SER A 388 -31.97 -5.56 6.81
C SER A 388 -32.47 -6.98 7.05
N SER A 389 -33.79 -7.12 7.22
CA SER A 389 -34.43 -8.43 7.34
C SER A 389 -34.18 -9.31 6.10
N SER A 390 -34.10 -8.72 4.90
CA SER A 390 -33.82 -9.44 3.67
C SER A 390 -32.44 -10.10 3.69
N VAL A 391 -31.41 -9.40 4.20
CA VAL A 391 -30.05 -9.96 4.32
C VAL A 391 -30.01 -11.05 5.39
N ARG A 392 -30.67 -10.86 6.54
CA ARG A 392 -30.77 -11.91 7.56
C ARG A 392 -31.41 -13.20 6.98
N ILE A 393 -32.50 -13.08 6.22
CA ILE A 393 -33.14 -14.22 5.56
C ILE A 393 -32.19 -14.86 4.52
N THR A 394 -31.52 -14.06 3.71
CA THR A 394 -30.54 -14.55 2.72
C THR A 394 -29.45 -15.36 3.41
N LEU A 395 -28.84 -14.85 4.47
CA LEU A 395 -27.78 -15.52 5.20
C LEU A 395 -28.27 -16.79 5.93
N GLN A 396 -29.50 -16.75 6.46
CA GLN A 396 -30.13 -17.93 7.04
C GLN A 396 -30.34 -19.06 6.00
N ASN A 397 -30.74 -18.69 4.78
CA ASN A 397 -30.93 -19.66 3.69
C ASN A 397 -29.59 -20.21 3.15
N GLU A 398 -28.55 -19.36 3.09
CA GLU A 398 -27.24 -19.77 2.56
C GLU A 398 -26.44 -20.60 3.56
N PHE A 399 -26.48 -20.26 4.85
CA PHE A 399 -25.57 -20.78 5.88
C PHE A 399 -26.26 -21.36 7.12
N GLY A 400 -27.57 -21.27 7.23
CA GLY A 400 -28.31 -21.69 8.43
C GLY A 400 -28.21 -20.67 9.56
N ASN A 401 -28.27 -21.15 10.82
CA ASN A 401 -28.28 -20.32 12.00
C ASN A 401 -27.04 -19.44 12.12
N PRO A 402 -27.16 -18.22 12.68
CA PRO A 402 -26.01 -17.37 12.99
C PRO A 402 -24.98 -18.07 13.88
N VAL A 403 -23.72 -17.77 13.66
CA VAL A 403 -22.64 -18.27 14.52
C VAL A 403 -22.62 -17.53 15.86
N SER A 404 -22.02 -18.15 16.88
CA SER A 404 -21.80 -17.49 18.18
C SER A 404 -21.00 -16.21 18.03
N THR A 405 -21.41 -15.14 18.68
CA THR A 405 -20.71 -13.85 18.73
C THR A 405 -19.46 -13.87 19.61
N ALA A 406 -19.34 -14.85 20.52
CA ALA A 406 -18.27 -14.90 21.51
C ALA A 406 -16.84 -14.80 20.96
N PRO A 407 -16.44 -15.49 19.88
CA PRO A 407 -15.08 -15.37 19.32
C PRO A 407 -14.72 -13.96 18.82
N TYR A 408 -15.73 -13.18 18.42
CA TYR A 408 -15.55 -11.83 17.87
C TYR A 408 -15.49 -10.75 18.95
N LEU A 409 -15.87 -11.10 20.18
CA LEU A 409 -15.83 -10.24 21.35
C LEU A 409 -14.61 -10.49 22.26
N VAL A 410 -13.80 -11.51 21.96
CA VAL A 410 -12.53 -11.73 22.67
C VAL A 410 -11.59 -10.56 22.39
N PRO A 411 -11.11 -9.84 23.42
CA PRO A 411 -10.20 -8.71 23.21
C PRO A 411 -8.90 -9.10 22.48
N GLU A 412 -8.29 -8.12 21.81
CA GLU A 412 -6.95 -8.29 21.27
C GLU A 412 -5.94 -8.46 22.41
N PRO A 413 -4.95 -9.32 22.25
CA PRO A 413 -3.91 -9.45 23.26
C PRO A 413 -3.18 -8.12 23.46
N PRO A 414 -2.61 -7.89 24.64
CA PRO A 414 -1.95 -6.63 25.00
C PRO A 414 -0.76 -6.28 24.11
#